data_ddf0260750166453dd75128228b29036
#
_entry.id   ddf0260750166453dd75128228b29036
#
_cell.length_a   1.000
_cell.length_b   1.000
_cell.length_c   1.000
_cell.angle_alpha   90.00
_cell.angle_beta   90.00
_cell.angle_gamma   90.00
#
_symmetry.space_group_name_H-M   'P 1'
#
loop_
_entity.id
_entity.type
_entity.pdbx_description
1 polymer ?
#
loop_
_entity_poly.entity_id
_entity_poly.type
_entity_poly.pdbx_seq_one_letter_code
_entity_poly.pdbx_strand_id
1 'polypeptide(L)'
;MHQIQNYELEIHYAGALPALEVKNILYSKLSINSNVRPSQSPVERPIVPITEDKIYFLPDASMQQAKVYFLIDGEPYAVKDAVNYMAFNEYFGGGFSGLVMNEIREKRSMAYSAYGHFSRPPKQGQMTKFTGYVGTQSDKVLDAIDVYMSLLDSMPQYPETIENIRTILRQSVLSNKPTFRSKSQRLTANMMLGYKVDPAMLQVRDIQRLTFDNILSFYQSHVQGKPITVLIMGDPGLIDQKQLKAKYGKITKLSKSKLFSN
;
A
#
# COMPACT_ATOMS: atom_id res chain seq x y z
N MET A 1 7.21 -32.91 5.91
CA MET A 1 7.28 -32.54 7.34
C MET A 1 8.69 -32.51 7.93
N HIS A 2 9.61 -33.35 7.51
CA HIS A 2 10.96 -33.43 8.11
C HIS A 2 11.87 -32.20 7.98
N GLN A 3 11.58 -31.24 7.11
CA GLN A 3 12.44 -30.05 6.94
C GLN A 3 12.15 -28.92 7.92
N ILE A 4 10.90 -28.80 8.42
CA ILE A 4 10.51 -27.71 9.34
C ILE A 4 11.24 -27.77 10.67
N GLN A 5 11.60 -28.99 11.14
CA GLN A 5 12.29 -29.22 12.42
C GLN A 5 13.72 -28.67 12.46
N ASN A 6 14.28 -28.29 11.31
CA ASN A 6 15.64 -27.76 11.20
C ASN A 6 15.71 -26.22 11.20
N TYR A 7 14.57 -25.56 11.28
CA TYR A 7 14.47 -24.10 11.24
C TYR A 7 13.96 -23.56 12.58
N GLU A 8 14.27 -22.31 12.86
CA GLU A 8 13.69 -21.58 13.97
C GLU A 8 12.17 -21.50 13.81
N LEU A 9 11.44 -21.91 14.84
CA LEU A 9 9.98 -21.98 14.84
C LEU A 9 9.41 -21.01 15.87
N GLU A 10 8.50 -20.17 15.44
CA GLU A 10 7.63 -19.41 16.32
C GLU A 10 6.23 -20.03 16.32
N ILE A 11 5.78 -20.51 17.47
CA ILE A 11 4.48 -21.18 17.61
C ILE A 11 3.51 -20.27 18.35
N HIS A 12 2.44 -19.90 17.68
CA HIS A 12 1.36 -19.13 18.25
C HIS A 12 0.22 -20.05 18.70
N TYR A 13 -0.09 -19.98 19.98
CA TYR A 13 -1.24 -20.69 20.54
C TYR A 13 -2.29 -19.71 21.05
N ALA A 14 -3.55 -20.00 20.71
CA ALA A 14 -4.71 -19.32 21.27
C ALA A 14 -5.80 -20.35 21.59
N GLY A 15 -6.07 -20.57 22.88
CA GLY A 15 -7.02 -21.57 23.34
C GLY A 15 -7.18 -21.53 24.87
N ALA A 16 -7.92 -22.51 25.42
CA ALA A 16 -8.27 -22.57 26.83
C ALA A 16 -7.20 -23.25 27.72
N LEU A 17 -6.26 -24.02 27.11
CA LEU A 17 -5.24 -24.71 27.90
C LEU A 17 -4.21 -23.74 28.46
N PRO A 18 -3.70 -23.96 29.67
CA PRO A 18 -2.59 -23.20 30.22
C PRO A 18 -1.34 -23.27 29.34
N ALA A 19 -0.59 -22.17 29.25
CA ALA A 19 0.60 -22.08 28.40
C ALA A 19 1.65 -23.19 28.70
N LEU A 20 1.82 -23.56 29.98
CA LEU A 20 2.74 -24.62 30.39
C LEU A 20 2.32 -26.00 29.87
N GLU A 21 1.03 -26.30 29.90
CA GLU A 21 0.48 -27.54 29.37
C GLU A 21 0.68 -27.65 27.85
N VAL A 22 0.37 -26.56 27.13
CA VAL A 22 0.63 -26.48 25.67
C VAL A 22 2.12 -26.66 25.37
N LYS A 23 3.00 -26.00 26.12
CA LYS A 23 4.44 -26.16 26.00
C LYS A 23 4.85 -27.63 26.15
N ASN A 24 4.37 -28.31 27.18
CA ASN A 24 4.69 -29.73 27.44
C ASN A 24 4.19 -30.65 26.31
N ILE A 25 2.97 -30.42 25.82
CA ILE A 25 2.42 -31.15 24.68
C ILE A 25 3.30 -30.94 23.43
N LEU A 26 3.65 -29.70 23.12
CA LEU A 26 4.49 -29.39 21.98
C LEU A 26 5.86 -30.06 22.08
N TYR A 27 6.53 -29.98 23.22
CA TYR A 27 7.84 -30.65 23.42
C TYR A 27 7.75 -32.18 23.36
N SER A 28 6.64 -32.79 23.80
CA SER A 28 6.46 -34.25 23.73
C SER A 28 6.11 -34.75 22.33
N LYS A 29 5.54 -33.92 21.47
CA LYS A 29 5.04 -34.31 20.14
C LYS A 29 5.89 -33.79 18.98
N LEU A 30 6.57 -32.67 19.18
CA LEU A 30 7.46 -32.11 18.18
C LEU A 30 8.90 -32.50 18.56
N SER A 31 9.57 -33.25 17.72
CA SER A 31 11.02 -33.46 17.85
C SER A 31 11.73 -32.16 17.50
N ILE A 32 11.69 -31.19 18.42
CA ILE A 32 12.38 -29.90 18.23
C ILE A 32 13.87 -30.16 18.39
N ASN A 33 14.61 -29.97 17.32
CA ASN A 33 16.06 -30.11 17.35
C ASN A 33 16.67 -28.94 18.12
N SER A 34 17.49 -29.20 19.13
CA SER A 34 18.21 -28.16 19.88
C SER A 34 19.27 -27.41 19.06
N ASN A 35 19.70 -28.01 17.94
CA ASN A 35 20.66 -27.43 16.99
C ASN A 35 19.94 -26.89 15.76
N VAL A 36 18.95 -26.06 15.94
CA VAL A 36 18.30 -25.33 14.83
C VAL A 36 19.31 -24.44 14.13
N ARG A 37 19.31 -24.48 12.83
CA ARG A 37 20.05 -23.51 12.03
C ARG A 37 19.46 -22.11 12.33
N PRO A 38 20.30 -21.10 12.59
CA PRO A 38 19.79 -19.75 12.73
C PRO A 38 19.00 -19.38 11.49
N SER A 39 17.90 -18.65 11.69
CA SER A 39 17.09 -18.12 10.60
C SER A 39 18.01 -17.41 9.62
N GLN A 40 18.07 -17.90 8.39
CA GLN A 40 18.73 -17.15 7.33
C GLN A 40 17.89 -15.92 7.05
N SER A 41 18.50 -14.74 7.01
CA SER A 41 17.81 -13.54 6.57
C SER A 41 17.16 -13.83 5.23
N PRO A 42 15.85 -13.53 5.08
CA PRO A 42 15.19 -13.72 3.80
C PRO A 42 15.96 -12.96 2.71
N VAL A 43 16.07 -13.56 1.53
CA VAL A 43 16.69 -12.88 0.39
C VAL A 43 15.88 -11.63 0.09
N GLU A 44 16.41 -10.48 0.45
CA GLU A 44 15.80 -9.19 0.11
C GLU A 44 15.99 -8.95 -1.38
N ARG A 45 14.89 -8.82 -2.09
CA ARG A 45 14.97 -8.39 -3.49
C ARG A 45 15.41 -6.92 -3.51
N PRO A 46 16.41 -6.55 -4.31
CA PRO A 46 16.83 -5.17 -4.42
C PRO A 46 15.66 -4.33 -4.95
N ILE A 47 15.31 -3.29 -4.21
CA ILE A 47 14.33 -2.29 -4.65
C ILE A 47 15.09 -1.32 -5.58
N VAL A 48 14.64 -1.22 -6.82
CA VAL A 48 15.16 -0.20 -7.75
C VAL A 48 14.44 1.11 -7.42
N PRO A 49 15.17 2.14 -6.96
CA PRO A 49 14.53 3.41 -6.59
C PRO A 49 13.98 4.15 -7.81
N ILE A 50 12.89 4.86 -7.62
CA ILE A 50 12.31 5.76 -8.62
C ILE A 50 13.01 7.10 -8.50
N THR A 51 13.93 7.39 -9.42
CA THR A 51 14.76 8.62 -9.39
C THR A 51 14.36 9.65 -10.45
N GLU A 52 13.52 9.25 -11.41
CA GLU A 52 13.03 10.10 -12.49
C GLU A 52 11.67 9.60 -12.98
N ASP A 53 10.91 10.45 -13.64
CA ASP A 53 9.63 10.07 -14.23
C ASP A 53 9.83 9.05 -15.35
N LYS A 54 9.04 7.96 -15.29
CA LYS A 54 9.09 6.88 -16.28
C LYS A 54 7.71 6.40 -16.65
N ILE A 55 7.52 6.14 -17.95
CA ILE A 55 6.30 5.50 -18.43
C ILE A 55 6.65 4.17 -19.06
N TYR A 56 6.00 3.14 -18.55
CA TYR A 56 6.04 1.79 -19.10
C TYR A 56 4.71 1.44 -19.73
N PHE A 57 4.76 0.78 -20.88
CA PHE A 57 3.58 0.26 -21.54
C PHE A 57 3.71 -1.25 -21.75
N LEU A 58 2.79 -2.01 -21.16
CA LEU A 58 2.65 -3.44 -21.38
C LEU A 58 1.46 -3.69 -22.30
N PRO A 59 1.69 -3.97 -23.59
CA PRO A 59 0.62 -4.21 -24.56
C PRO A 59 -0.08 -5.55 -24.28
N ASP A 60 -1.42 -5.51 -24.28
CA ASP A 60 -2.26 -6.69 -24.17
C ASP A 60 -3.59 -6.47 -24.91
N ALA A 61 -3.65 -6.96 -26.14
CA ALA A 61 -4.84 -6.82 -27.02
C ALA A 61 -6.08 -7.58 -26.51
N SER A 62 -5.93 -8.46 -25.51
CA SER A 62 -7.08 -9.17 -24.92
C SER A 62 -7.80 -8.36 -23.84
N MET A 63 -7.24 -7.23 -23.41
CA MET A 63 -7.82 -6.41 -22.36
C MET A 63 -8.97 -5.54 -22.86
N GLN A 64 -10.14 -5.69 -22.25
CA GLN A 64 -11.31 -4.85 -22.51
C GLN A 64 -11.19 -3.44 -21.91
N GLN A 65 -10.43 -3.32 -20.81
CA GLN A 65 -10.17 -2.08 -20.12
C GLN A 65 -8.67 -1.92 -19.92
N ALA A 66 -8.20 -0.69 -20.02
CA ALA A 66 -6.83 -0.35 -19.66
C ALA A 66 -6.70 -0.23 -18.13
N LYS A 67 -5.53 -0.60 -17.62
CA LYS A 67 -5.13 -0.42 -16.23
C LYS A 67 -3.93 0.49 -16.17
N VAL A 68 -4.02 1.53 -15.37
CA VAL A 68 -2.92 2.48 -15.17
C VAL A 68 -2.53 2.47 -13.70
N TYR A 69 -1.25 2.27 -13.43
CA TYR A 69 -0.67 2.35 -12.09
C TYR A 69 0.28 3.53 -12.00
N PHE A 70 0.26 4.22 -10.88
CA PHE A 70 1.15 5.32 -10.53
C PHE A 70 1.93 4.92 -9.29
N LEU A 71 3.25 4.92 -9.36
CA LEU A 71 4.12 4.48 -8.27
C LEU A 71 5.05 5.62 -7.87
N ILE A 72 5.11 5.90 -6.56
CA ILE A 72 6.05 6.82 -5.94
C ILE A 72 6.72 6.07 -4.78
N ASP A 73 8.04 6.16 -4.67
CA ASP A 73 8.73 5.66 -3.51
C ASP A 73 8.49 6.58 -2.32
N GLY A 74 8.13 5.98 -1.19
CA GLY A 74 7.94 6.71 0.07
C GLY A 74 9.19 6.67 0.94
N GLU A 75 9.04 7.15 2.17
CA GLU A 75 10.07 7.18 3.19
C GLU A 75 10.04 5.88 4.04
N PRO A 76 11.13 5.58 4.78
CA PRO A 76 11.13 4.49 5.74
C PRO A 76 10.01 4.67 6.77
N TYR A 77 9.20 3.63 6.95
CA TYR A 77 8.05 3.69 7.86
C TYR A 77 8.48 3.91 9.31
N ALA A 78 7.85 4.88 9.96
CA ALA A 78 7.98 5.12 11.39
C ALA A 78 6.59 5.18 12.06
N VAL A 79 6.47 4.62 13.27
CA VAL A 79 5.20 4.56 14.04
C VAL A 79 4.59 5.94 14.28
N LYS A 80 5.43 6.96 14.49
CA LYS A 80 4.99 8.34 14.72
C LYS A 80 4.18 8.94 13.56
N ASP A 81 4.39 8.44 12.34
CA ASP A 81 3.77 8.95 11.13
C ASP A 81 2.52 8.13 10.73
N ALA A 82 2.18 7.09 11.50
CA ALA A 82 1.11 6.16 11.18
C ALA A 82 -0.23 6.84 10.89
N VAL A 83 -0.62 7.83 11.71
CA VAL A 83 -1.90 8.55 11.56
C VAL A 83 -1.88 9.47 10.34
N ASN A 84 -0.74 10.05 9.99
CA ASN A 84 -0.60 10.89 8.79
C ASN A 84 -0.78 10.04 7.52
N TYR A 85 -0.18 8.84 7.47
CA TYR A 85 -0.43 7.87 6.38
C TYR A 85 -1.91 7.48 6.29
N MET A 86 -2.56 7.20 7.41
CA MET A 86 -3.98 6.85 7.44
C MET A 86 -4.84 8.01 6.95
N ALA A 87 -4.55 9.23 7.40
CA ALA A 87 -5.31 10.43 7.05
C ALA A 87 -5.17 10.80 5.57
N PHE A 88 -3.95 10.77 5.05
CA PHE A 88 -3.72 10.98 3.63
C PHE A 88 -4.43 9.90 2.78
N ASN A 89 -4.30 8.63 3.15
CA ASN A 89 -4.94 7.53 2.43
C ASN A 89 -6.46 7.67 2.43
N GLU A 90 -7.07 8.10 3.54
CA GLU A 90 -8.51 8.34 3.63
C GLU A 90 -8.94 9.52 2.76
N TYR A 91 -8.23 10.65 2.85
CA TYR A 91 -8.53 11.84 2.09
C TYR A 91 -8.32 11.64 0.58
N PHE A 92 -7.17 11.10 0.19
CA PHE A 92 -6.80 10.98 -1.23
C PHE A 92 -7.49 9.82 -1.93
N GLY A 93 -7.50 8.64 -1.32
CA GLY A 93 -7.98 7.40 -1.94
C GLY A 93 -9.06 6.64 -1.20
N GLY A 94 -9.62 7.21 -0.12
CA GLY A 94 -10.56 6.55 0.79
C GLY A 94 -11.92 6.24 0.19
N GLY A 95 -12.09 5.06 -0.39
CA GLY A 95 -13.37 4.56 -0.86
C GLY A 95 -14.09 5.50 -1.83
N PHE A 96 -15.42 5.61 -1.69
CA PHE A 96 -16.25 6.47 -2.55
C PHE A 96 -16.14 7.96 -2.27
N SER A 97 -15.69 8.35 -1.07
CA SER A 97 -15.54 9.76 -0.67
C SER A 97 -14.14 10.31 -0.92
N GLY A 98 -13.17 9.47 -1.25
CA GLY A 98 -11.80 9.89 -1.53
C GLY A 98 -11.69 10.75 -2.78
N LEU A 99 -10.70 11.66 -2.76
CA LEU A 99 -10.46 12.64 -3.81
C LEU A 99 -10.33 12.00 -5.20
N VAL A 100 -9.54 10.93 -5.31
CA VAL A 100 -9.31 10.23 -6.58
C VAL A 100 -10.60 9.69 -7.18
N MET A 101 -11.46 9.07 -6.36
CA MET A 101 -12.73 8.52 -6.83
C MET A 101 -13.66 9.64 -7.27
N ASN A 102 -13.78 10.71 -6.50
CA ASN A 102 -14.61 11.86 -6.83
C ASN A 102 -14.17 12.54 -8.13
N GLU A 103 -12.86 12.80 -8.29
CA GLU A 103 -12.36 13.54 -9.43
C GLU A 103 -12.38 12.73 -10.74
N ILE A 104 -12.12 11.43 -10.67
CA ILE A 104 -12.00 10.59 -11.88
C ILE A 104 -13.33 9.93 -12.25
N ARG A 105 -14.04 9.36 -11.25
CA ARG A 105 -15.26 8.63 -11.50
C ARG A 105 -16.50 9.51 -11.44
N GLU A 106 -16.75 10.17 -10.31
CA GLU A 106 -18.02 10.87 -10.07
C GLU A 106 -18.16 12.12 -10.95
N LYS A 107 -17.12 12.95 -11.03
CA LYS A 107 -17.18 14.18 -11.82
C LYS A 107 -16.98 13.98 -13.33
N ARG A 108 -16.22 12.95 -13.75
CA ARG A 108 -15.79 12.80 -15.15
C ARG A 108 -16.18 11.49 -15.80
N SER A 109 -16.69 10.53 -15.04
CA SER A 109 -17.09 9.20 -15.55
C SER A 109 -15.97 8.50 -16.35
N MET A 110 -14.71 8.73 -15.98
CA MET A 110 -13.55 8.22 -16.73
C MET A 110 -13.15 6.81 -16.33
N ALA A 111 -13.52 6.36 -15.12
CA ALA A 111 -13.09 5.07 -14.62
C ALA A 111 -14.19 4.36 -13.82
N TYR A 112 -14.19 3.05 -13.88
CA TYR A 112 -15.02 2.22 -13.00
C TYR A 112 -14.43 2.14 -11.58
N SER A 113 -13.11 2.07 -11.50
CA SER A 113 -12.39 2.03 -10.22
C SER A 113 -11.13 2.89 -10.29
N ALA A 114 -10.92 3.70 -9.24
CA ALA A 114 -9.73 4.50 -9.07
C ALA A 114 -9.41 4.61 -7.58
N TYR A 115 -8.13 4.56 -7.22
CA TYR A 115 -7.67 4.74 -5.84
C TYR A 115 -6.22 5.20 -5.79
N GLY A 116 -5.79 5.65 -4.63
CA GLY A 116 -4.39 5.97 -4.35
C GLY A 116 -4.11 5.85 -2.86
N HIS A 117 -3.05 5.13 -2.49
CA HIS A 117 -2.69 4.97 -1.08
C HIS A 117 -1.22 4.63 -0.89
N PHE A 118 -0.67 5.01 0.25
CA PHE A 118 0.59 4.48 0.75
C PHE A 118 0.37 3.13 1.42
N SER A 119 1.14 2.14 1.00
CA SER A 119 1.18 0.84 1.65
C SER A 119 2.09 0.88 2.88
N ARG A 120 1.64 0.27 3.98
CA ARG A 120 2.46 0.06 5.17
C ARG A 120 3.34 -1.17 4.97
N PRO A 121 4.66 -1.08 5.16
CA PRO A 121 5.53 -2.25 5.06
C PRO A 121 5.34 -3.18 6.28
N PRO A 122 5.80 -4.43 6.23
CA PRO A 122 5.68 -5.38 7.33
C PRO A 122 6.58 -5.06 8.53
N LYS A 123 7.66 -4.29 8.35
CA LYS A 123 8.63 -3.97 9.40
C LYS A 123 8.92 -2.47 9.46
N GLN A 124 9.24 -1.98 10.64
CA GLN A 124 9.74 -0.62 10.85
C GLN A 124 11.00 -0.37 10.03
N GLY A 125 11.15 0.84 9.50
CA GLY A 125 12.32 1.25 8.72
C GLY A 125 12.35 0.73 7.28
N GLN A 126 11.46 -0.17 6.88
CA GLN A 126 11.29 -0.50 5.47
C GLN A 126 10.55 0.61 4.74
N MET A 127 10.86 0.76 3.45
CA MET A 127 10.28 1.80 2.60
C MET A 127 8.76 1.62 2.44
N THR A 128 8.04 2.70 2.61
CA THR A 128 6.65 2.79 2.19
C THR A 128 6.59 2.99 0.67
N LYS A 129 5.44 2.75 0.07
CA LYS A 129 5.24 2.99 -1.36
C LYS A 129 3.83 3.50 -1.61
N PHE A 130 3.73 4.59 -2.36
CA PHE A 130 2.45 5.02 -2.91
C PHE A 130 2.12 4.20 -4.14
N THR A 131 0.88 3.76 -4.21
CA THR A 131 0.31 3.09 -5.38
C THR A 131 -1.00 3.76 -5.73
N GLY A 132 -1.02 4.41 -6.90
CA GLY A 132 -2.23 4.88 -7.55
C GLY A 132 -2.70 3.87 -8.59
N TYR A 133 -4.01 3.84 -8.84
CA TYR A 133 -4.62 2.96 -9.82
C TYR A 133 -5.83 3.60 -10.49
N VAL A 134 -5.95 3.40 -11.79
CA VAL A 134 -7.14 3.73 -12.57
C VAL A 134 -7.45 2.59 -13.54
N GLY A 135 -8.67 2.05 -13.47
CA GLY A 135 -9.23 1.14 -14.47
C GLY A 135 -10.17 1.90 -15.37
N THR A 136 -9.80 2.11 -16.64
CA THR A 136 -10.51 2.98 -17.59
C THR A 136 -10.71 2.33 -18.95
N GLN A 137 -11.54 2.93 -19.79
CA GLN A 137 -11.62 2.59 -21.21
C GLN A 137 -10.32 2.95 -21.93
N SER A 138 -9.93 2.16 -22.93
CA SER A 138 -8.64 2.33 -23.58
C SER A 138 -8.48 3.67 -24.31
N ASP A 139 -9.56 4.24 -24.82
CA ASP A 139 -9.61 5.55 -25.46
C ASP A 139 -9.52 6.73 -24.47
N LYS A 140 -9.76 6.49 -23.18
CA LYS A 140 -9.72 7.50 -22.12
C LYS A 140 -8.45 7.45 -21.24
N VAL A 141 -7.47 6.63 -21.63
CA VAL A 141 -6.25 6.43 -20.86
C VAL A 141 -5.49 7.74 -20.66
N LEU A 142 -5.34 8.54 -21.72
CA LEU A 142 -4.61 9.80 -21.65
C LEU A 142 -5.29 10.79 -20.69
N ASP A 143 -6.59 10.98 -20.84
CA ASP A 143 -7.37 11.89 -19.98
C ASP A 143 -7.34 11.44 -18.51
N ALA A 144 -7.42 10.13 -18.28
CA ALA A 144 -7.35 9.59 -16.91
C ALA A 144 -5.96 9.79 -16.29
N ILE A 145 -4.89 9.63 -17.06
CA ILE A 145 -3.53 9.94 -16.60
C ILE A 145 -3.41 11.43 -16.30
N ASP A 146 -3.90 12.31 -17.17
CA ASP A 146 -3.85 13.76 -17.00
C ASP A 146 -4.50 14.21 -15.70
N VAL A 147 -5.71 13.71 -15.44
CA VAL A 147 -6.41 14.04 -14.19
C VAL A 147 -5.66 13.50 -12.98
N TYR A 148 -5.19 12.25 -13.04
CA TYR A 148 -4.48 11.65 -11.91
C TYR A 148 -3.17 12.38 -11.61
N MET A 149 -2.37 12.69 -12.63
CA MET A 149 -1.12 13.44 -12.49
C MET A 149 -1.38 14.85 -11.94
N SER A 150 -2.47 15.51 -12.38
CA SER A 150 -2.87 16.79 -11.80
C SER A 150 -3.19 16.71 -10.31
N LEU A 151 -3.82 15.62 -9.84
CA LEU A 151 -4.08 15.40 -8.41
C LEU A 151 -2.78 15.14 -7.61
N LEU A 152 -1.78 14.50 -8.22
CA LEU A 152 -0.47 14.27 -7.59
C LEU A 152 0.37 15.56 -7.54
N ASP A 153 0.24 16.43 -8.53
CA ASP A 153 0.97 17.70 -8.60
C ASP A 153 0.31 18.81 -7.76
N SER A 154 -1.01 18.90 -7.84
CA SER A 154 -1.79 19.95 -7.16
C SER A 154 -3.06 19.36 -6.54
N MET A 155 -2.95 18.83 -5.34
CA MET A 155 -4.05 18.21 -4.61
C MET A 155 -5.09 19.25 -4.21
N PRO A 156 -6.36 19.17 -4.66
CA PRO A 156 -7.44 20.01 -4.16
C PRO A 156 -7.57 19.95 -2.64
N GLN A 157 -7.93 21.04 -2.01
CA GLN A 157 -7.98 21.19 -0.56
C GLN A 157 -9.41 21.43 -0.09
N TYR A 158 -9.93 20.53 0.74
CA TYR A 158 -11.26 20.59 1.36
C TYR A 158 -11.14 20.45 2.89
N PRO A 159 -10.65 21.49 3.60
CA PRO A 159 -10.36 21.41 5.05
C PRO A 159 -11.61 21.10 5.89
N GLU A 160 -12.80 21.39 5.39
CA GLU A 160 -14.08 21.05 6.03
C GLU A 160 -14.30 19.52 6.19
N THR A 161 -13.56 18.70 5.45
CA THR A 161 -13.69 17.24 5.52
C THR A 161 -13.01 16.61 6.73
N ILE A 162 -12.20 17.37 7.48
CA ILE A 162 -11.33 16.84 8.55
C ILE A 162 -12.10 16.08 9.64
N GLU A 163 -13.27 16.58 10.05
CA GLU A 163 -14.07 15.94 11.10
C GLU A 163 -14.65 14.60 10.64
N ASN A 164 -15.03 14.50 9.37
CA ASN A 164 -15.47 13.24 8.79
C ASN A 164 -14.30 12.23 8.73
N ILE A 165 -13.11 12.67 8.31
CA ILE A 165 -11.90 11.84 8.28
C ILE A 165 -11.55 11.33 9.68
N ARG A 166 -11.54 12.20 10.70
CA ARG A 166 -11.31 11.78 12.10
C ARG A 166 -12.32 10.71 12.54
N THR A 167 -13.59 10.89 12.20
CA THR A 167 -14.67 9.97 12.54
C THR A 167 -14.44 8.60 11.89
N ILE A 168 -14.18 8.56 10.59
CA ILE A 168 -13.93 7.34 9.84
C ILE A 168 -12.69 6.60 10.39
N LEU A 169 -11.59 7.32 10.56
CA LEU A 169 -10.35 6.72 11.07
C LEU A 169 -10.52 6.17 12.50
N ARG A 170 -11.20 6.92 13.38
CA ARG A 170 -11.48 6.46 14.73
C ARG A 170 -12.34 5.20 14.74
N GLN A 171 -13.41 5.17 13.94
CA GLN A 171 -14.26 4.00 13.79
C GLN A 171 -13.47 2.80 13.25
N SER A 172 -12.66 3.01 12.22
CA SER A 172 -11.81 1.98 11.64
C SER A 172 -10.85 1.38 12.67
N VAL A 173 -10.19 2.20 13.47
CA VAL A 173 -9.26 1.75 14.52
C VAL A 173 -10.01 0.97 15.60
N LEU A 174 -11.16 1.46 16.07
CA LEU A 174 -11.90 0.84 17.16
C LEU A 174 -12.60 -0.46 16.75
N SER A 175 -13.03 -0.58 15.50
CA SER A 175 -13.70 -1.77 14.96
C SER A 175 -12.72 -2.87 14.54
N ASN A 176 -11.47 -2.53 14.22
CA ASN A 176 -10.45 -3.47 13.75
C ASN A 176 -9.84 -4.31 14.88
N LYS A 177 -10.69 -5.07 15.59
CA LYS A 177 -10.25 -5.95 16.67
C LYS A 177 -9.85 -7.32 16.12
N PRO A 178 -8.68 -7.85 16.50
CA PRO A 178 -8.29 -9.19 16.10
C PRO A 178 -9.20 -10.23 16.77
N THR A 179 -9.50 -11.31 16.04
CA THR A 179 -10.12 -12.49 16.66
C THR A 179 -9.15 -13.11 17.66
N PHE A 180 -9.65 -13.96 18.59
CA PHE A 180 -8.77 -14.59 19.57
C PHE A 180 -7.65 -15.40 18.92
N ARG A 181 -7.89 -16.05 17.77
CA ARG A 181 -6.90 -16.84 17.03
C ARG A 181 -5.81 -16.00 16.36
N SER A 182 -6.10 -14.76 15.99
CA SER A 182 -5.17 -13.86 15.31
C SER A 182 -4.44 -12.87 16.25
N LYS A 183 -4.75 -12.91 17.57
CA LYS A 183 -4.15 -11.96 18.53
C LYS A 183 -2.63 -12.03 18.58
N SER A 184 -2.06 -13.24 18.66
CA SER A 184 -0.60 -13.41 18.75
C SER A 184 0.10 -12.95 17.47
N GLN A 185 -0.43 -13.30 16.29
CA GLN A 185 0.10 -12.84 15.01
C GLN A 185 0.02 -11.32 14.89
N ARG A 186 -1.09 -10.72 15.34
CA ARG A 186 -1.25 -9.24 15.36
C ARG A 186 -0.21 -8.60 16.30
N LEU A 187 0.03 -9.21 17.46
CA LEU A 187 1.04 -8.71 18.39
C LEU A 187 2.44 -8.73 17.77
N THR A 188 2.86 -9.87 17.20
CA THR A 188 4.15 -9.98 16.51
C THR A 188 4.26 -8.96 15.38
N ALA A 189 3.24 -8.82 14.53
CA ALA A 189 3.24 -7.85 13.44
C ALA A 189 3.38 -6.40 13.96
N ASN A 190 2.71 -6.05 15.06
CA ASN A 190 2.84 -4.73 15.67
C ASN A 190 4.25 -4.50 16.26
N MET A 191 4.84 -5.52 16.90
CA MET A 191 6.22 -5.44 17.40
C MET A 191 7.24 -5.25 16.26
N MET A 192 7.05 -5.95 15.15
CA MET A 192 7.89 -5.78 13.95
C MET A 192 7.80 -4.37 13.35
N LEU A 193 6.67 -3.72 13.49
CA LEU A 193 6.46 -2.31 13.11
C LEU A 193 7.01 -1.31 14.12
N GLY A 194 7.51 -1.77 15.28
CA GLY A 194 8.09 -0.92 16.32
C GLY A 194 7.10 -0.45 17.41
N TYR A 195 5.87 -0.98 17.43
CA TYR A 195 4.92 -0.67 18.50
C TYR A 195 5.30 -1.40 19.80
N LYS A 196 5.35 -0.65 20.90
CA LYS A 196 5.59 -1.19 22.27
C LYS A 196 4.31 -1.34 23.07
N VAL A 197 3.21 -0.77 22.59
CA VAL A 197 1.87 -0.81 23.18
C VAL A 197 0.84 -1.07 22.08
N ASP A 198 -0.41 -1.27 22.44
CA ASP A 198 -1.48 -1.42 21.44
C ASP A 198 -1.53 -0.18 20.52
N PRO A 199 -1.34 -0.34 19.21
CA PRO A 199 -1.43 0.77 18.24
C PRO A 199 -2.72 1.57 18.36
N ALA A 200 -3.85 0.91 18.66
CA ALA A 200 -5.14 1.58 18.76
C ALA A 200 -5.16 2.71 19.80
N MET A 201 -4.46 2.52 20.93
CA MET A 201 -4.36 3.55 21.97
C MET A 201 -3.66 4.82 21.47
N LEU A 202 -2.54 4.64 20.74
CA LEU A 202 -1.78 5.76 20.18
C LEU A 202 -2.54 6.42 19.03
N GLN A 203 -3.08 5.63 18.13
CA GLN A 203 -3.79 6.10 16.94
C GLN A 203 -5.05 6.89 17.30
N VAL A 204 -5.88 6.41 18.26
CA VAL A 204 -7.08 7.16 18.70
C VAL A 204 -6.71 8.53 19.25
N ARG A 205 -5.66 8.60 20.09
CA ARG A 205 -5.16 9.87 20.64
C ARG A 205 -4.68 10.82 19.52
N ASP A 206 -3.91 10.32 18.58
CA ASP A 206 -3.29 11.13 17.54
C ASP A 206 -4.34 11.55 16.47
N ILE A 207 -5.35 10.72 16.19
CA ILE A 207 -6.50 11.07 15.34
C ILE A 207 -7.29 12.26 15.94
N GLN A 208 -7.44 12.35 17.26
CA GLN A 208 -8.13 13.49 17.89
C GLN A 208 -7.41 14.82 17.64
N ARG A 209 -6.09 14.79 17.44
CA ARG A 209 -5.25 15.97 17.22
C ARG A 209 -5.01 16.27 15.73
N LEU A 210 -5.46 15.38 14.85
CA LEU A 210 -5.23 15.49 13.42
C LEU A 210 -5.90 16.76 12.87
N THR A 211 -5.17 17.54 12.09
CA THR A 211 -5.67 18.71 11.37
C THR A 211 -5.57 18.48 9.86
N PHE A 212 -6.25 19.30 9.06
CA PHE A 212 -6.10 19.24 7.60
C PHE A 212 -4.66 19.60 7.17
N ASP A 213 -4.00 20.50 7.91
CA ASP A 213 -2.60 20.85 7.67
C ASP A 213 -1.64 19.66 7.81
N ASN A 214 -1.96 18.68 8.64
CA ASN A 214 -1.18 17.43 8.70
C ASN A 214 -1.29 16.64 7.39
N ILE A 215 -2.47 16.58 6.79
CA ILE A 215 -2.69 15.92 5.48
C ILE A 215 -1.95 16.70 4.38
N LEU A 216 -2.05 18.01 4.38
CA LEU A 216 -1.39 18.87 3.40
C LEU A 216 0.14 18.77 3.50
N SER A 217 0.69 18.87 4.71
CA SER A 217 2.13 18.72 4.94
C SER A 217 2.64 17.33 4.55
N PHE A 218 1.86 16.29 4.80
CA PHE A 218 2.19 14.94 4.36
C PHE A 218 2.21 14.85 2.83
N TYR A 219 1.20 15.37 2.16
CA TYR A 219 1.16 15.44 0.69
C TYR A 219 2.37 16.16 0.12
N GLN A 220 2.68 17.35 0.61
CA GLN A 220 3.80 18.16 0.14
C GLN A 220 5.16 17.47 0.31
N SER A 221 5.34 16.72 1.39
CA SER A 221 6.62 16.04 1.66
C SER A 221 6.77 14.68 0.99
N HIS A 222 5.67 13.95 0.74
CA HIS A 222 5.72 12.56 0.29
C HIS A 222 5.20 12.33 -1.14
N VAL A 223 4.47 13.28 -1.73
CA VAL A 223 3.83 13.12 -3.04
C VAL A 223 4.22 14.22 -4.01
N GLN A 224 4.01 15.49 -3.63
CA GLN A 224 4.21 16.62 -4.50
C GLN A 224 5.65 16.72 -4.99
N GLY A 225 5.83 16.80 -6.32
CA GLY A 225 7.16 16.92 -6.93
C GLY A 225 8.05 15.68 -6.83
N LYS A 226 7.53 14.54 -6.34
CA LYS A 226 8.28 13.28 -6.32
C LYS A 226 8.30 12.63 -7.70
N PRO A 227 9.38 11.94 -8.07
CA PRO A 227 9.44 11.16 -9.31
C PRO A 227 8.37 10.07 -9.34
N ILE A 228 7.73 9.90 -10.50
CA ILE A 228 6.60 8.98 -10.66
C ILE A 228 6.91 7.95 -11.74
N THR A 229 6.65 6.68 -11.45
CA THR A 229 6.59 5.65 -12.48
C THR A 229 5.14 5.36 -12.83
N VAL A 230 4.78 5.53 -14.10
CA VAL A 230 3.47 5.17 -14.64
C VAL A 230 3.58 3.86 -15.41
N LEU A 231 2.75 2.87 -15.06
CA LEU A 231 2.63 1.62 -15.81
C LEU A 231 1.25 1.55 -16.45
N ILE A 232 1.21 1.48 -17.77
CA ILE A 232 -0.01 1.35 -18.57
C ILE A 232 -0.09 -0.08 -19.10
N MET A 233 -1.23 -0.73 -18.91
CA MET A 233 -1.54 -2.04 -19.47
C MET A 233 -2.85 -1.93 -20.27
N GLY A 234 -2.86 -2.40 -21.52
CA GLY A 234 -4.08 -2.35 -22.34
C GLY A 234 -3.83 -2.65 -23.80
N ASP A 235 -4.91 -2.56 -24.59
CA ASP A 235 -4.89 -2.83 -26.02
C ASP A 235 -4.07 -1.75 -26.77
N PRO A 236 -2.95 -2.15 -27.42
CA PRO A 236 -2.12 -1.21 -28.17
C PRO A 236 -2.80 -0.61 -29.40
N GLY A 237 -3.88 -1.21 -29.89
CA GLY A 237 -4.66 -0.70 -31.02
C GLY A 237 -5.64 0.40 -30.62
N LEU A 238 -6.00 0.49 -29.35
CA LEU A 238 -6.99 1.43 -28.83
C LEU A 238 -6.38 2.60 -28.05
N ILE A 239 -5.16 2.43 -27.53
CA ILE A 239 -4.45 3.46 -26.74
C ILE A 239 -3.59 4.32 -27.66
N ASP A 240 -3.81 5.63 -27.70
CA ASP A 240 -3.01 6.57 -28.50
C ASP A 240 -1.62 6.79 -27.90
N GLN A 241 -0.70 5.89 -28.27
CA GLN A 241 0.69 5.95 -27.83
C GLN A 241 1.45 7.16 -28.38
N LYS A 242 0.98 7.76 -29.51
CA LYS A 242 1.62 8.95 -30.09
C LYS A 242 1.33 10.17 -29.22
N GLN A 243 0.09 10.37 -28.83
CA GLN A 243 -0.28 11.45 -27.91
C GLN A 243 0.37 11.28 -26.54
N LEU A 244 0.36 10.06 -25.98
CA LEU A 244 1.07 9.77 -24.73
C LEU A 244 2.55 10.14 -24.81
N LYS A 245 3.23 9.76 -25.90
CA LYS A 245 4.64 10.09 -26.11
C LYS A 245 4.87 11.58 -26.30
N ALA A 246 4.00 12.26 -27.02
CA ALA A 246 4.10 13.70 -27.23
C ALA A 246 3.98 14.49 -25.93
N LYS A 247 3.11 14.04 -25.00
CA LYS A 247 2.84 14.74 -23.75
C LYS A 247 3.80 14.38 -22.63
N TYR A 248 4.11 13.11 -22.47
CA TYR A 248 4.88 12.57 -21.33
C TYR A 248 6.27 12.05 -21.69
N GLY A 249 6.70 12.22 -22.96
CA GLY A 249 8.03 11.84 -23.38
C GLY A 249 8.19 10.35 -23.70
N LYS A 250 9.32 9.77 -23.32
CA LYS A 250 9.71 8.40 -23.70
C LYS A 250 8.82 7.36 -23.02
N ILE A 251 8.23 6.47 -23.81
CA ILE A 251 7.49 5.30 -23.34
C ILE A 251 8.34 4.05 -23.55
N THR A 252 8.60 3.30 -22.49
CA THR A 252 9.32 2.03 -22.53
C THR A 252 8.32 0.88 -22.69
N LYS A 253 8.36 0.17 -23.83
CA LYS A 253 7.52 -1.02 -24.04
C LYS A 253 8.06 -2.21 -23.25
N LEU A 254 7.20 -2.87 -22.51
CA LEU A 254 7.48 -4.12 -21.83
C LEU A 254 6.95 -5.30 -22.65
N SER A 255 7.52 -6.48 -22.46
CA SER A 255 6.97 -7.73 -23.02
C SER A 255 6.68 -8.72 -21.90
N LYS A 256 5.60 -9.48 -22.05
CA LYS A 256 5.23 -10.54 -21.08
C LYS A 256 6.36 -11.55 -20.91
N SER A 257 7.06 -11.91 -21.99
CA SER A 257 8.19 -12.85 -21.93
C SER A 257 9.36 -12.37 -21.07
N LYS A 258 9.67 -11.05 -21.08
CA LYS A 258 10.73 -10.48 -20.25
C LYS A 258 10.32 -10.36 -18.76
N LEU A 259 9.03 -10.19 -18.48
CA LEU A 259 8.54 -10.03 -17.10
C LEU A 259 8.38 -11.38 -16.39
N PHE A 260 8.14 -12.46 -17.13
CA PHE A 260 7.84 -13.79 -16.60
C PHE A 260 8.82 -14.86 -17.08
N SER A 261 9.98 -14.46 -17.65
CA SER A 261 11.08 -15.40 -17.88
C SER A 261 11.67 -15.78 -16.53
N ASN A 262 11.60 -17.10 -16.22
CA ASN A 262 12.27 -17.70 -15.07
C ASN A 262 13.79 -17.58 -15.19
#